data_2839fa36c5796dff15e9dc679de78822
#
_entry.id   2839fa36c5796dff15e9dc679de78822
#
_cell.length_a   1.000
_cell.length_b   1.000
_cell.length_c   1.000
_cell.angle_alpha   90.00
_cell.angle_beta   90.00
_cell.angle_gamma   90.00
#
_symmetry.space_group_name_H-M   'P 1'
#
loop_
_entity.id
_entity.type
_entity.pdbx_description
1 polymer ?
#
loop_
_entity_poly.entity_id
_entity_poly.type
_entity_poly.pdbx_seq_one_letter_code
_entity_poly.pdbx_strand_id
1 'polypeptide(L)'
;MRNRTFCAALYFIQEVLLIMDDEKRMQVVMGIIMAGGNAKAHAVEAITAAKKGDFTEAEKKLEEANQAIVDAHNTQTEMLTAEARGEHTPIDLYMVHAQDHLMTGITFVDLAKEIVEVYKKIID
;
A
#
# COMPACT_ATOMS: atom_id res chain seq x y z
N MET A 1 4.30 -36.31 36.41
CA MET A 1 3.39 -35.16 36.41
C MET A 1 3.97 -33.83 35.89
N ARG A 2 5.26 -33.78 35.48
CA ARG A 2 5.97 -32.55 35.11
C ARG A 2 5.84 -32.10 33.66
N ASN A 3 5.30 -32.95 32.75
CA ASN A 3 5.29 -32.68 31.29
C ASN A 3 4.02 -31.97 30.75
N ARG A 4 2.91 -31.98 31.47
CA ARG A 4 1.65 -31.41 30.96
C ARG A 4 1.60 -29.87 31.04
N THR A 5 2.16 -29.31 32.09
CA THR A 5 2.19 -27.84 32.30
C THR A 5 3.19 -27.17 31.37
N PHE A 6 4.32 -27.83 31.07
CA PHE A 6 5.33 -27.30 30.17
C PHE A 6 4.84 -27.30 28.72
N CYS A 7 4.12 -28.34 28.32
CA CYS A 7 3.52 -28.46 26.98
C CYS A 7 2.42 -27.40 26.76
N ALA A 8 1.60 -27.16 27.78
CA ALA A 8 0.54 -26.15 27.73
C ALA A 8 1.10 -24.71 27.66
N ALA A 9 2.20 -24.42 28.36
CA ALA A 9 2.87 -23.13 28.30
C ALA A 9 3.54 -22.88 26.94
N LEU A 10 4.16 -23.89 26.36
CA LEU A 10 4.74 -23.81 25.02
C LEU A 10 3.66 -23.61 23.95
N TYR A 11 2.53 -24.31 24.08
CA TYR A 11 1.41 -24.15 23.15
C TYR A 11 0.80 -22.75 23.25
N PHE A 12 0.63 -22.23 24.46
CA PHE A 12 0.15 -20.86 24.68
C PHE A 12 1.10 -19.81 24.12
N ILE A 13 2.42 -19.96 24.32
CA ILE A 13 3.43 -19.05 23.76
C ILE A 13 3.41 -19.10 22.23
N GLN A 14 3.26 -20.27 21.65
CA GLN A 14 3.18 -20.43 20.20
C GLN A 14 1.92 -19.79 19.61
N GLU A 15 0.76 -19.94 20.27
CA GLU A 15 -0.48 -19.26 19.85
C GLU A 15 -0.37 -17.73 19.98
N VAL A 16 0.20 -17.22 21.07
CA VAL A 16 0.42 -15.78 21.24
C VAL A 16 1.36 -15.21 20.15
N LEU A 17 2.42 -15.94 19.81
CA LEU A 17 3.34 -15.53 18.74
C LEU A 17 2.66 -15.53 17.37
N LEU A 18 1.81 -16.50 17.09
CA LEU A 18 1.02 -16.57 15.84
C LEU A 18 0.03 -15.41 15.75
N ILE A 19 -0.66 -15.07 16.84
CA ILE A 19 -1.60 -13.94 16.90
C ILE A 19 -0.86 -12.62 16.66
N MET A 20 0.31 -12.44 17.29
CA MET A 20 1.14 -11.23 17.10
C MET A 20 1.66 -11.10 15.66
N ASP A 21 1.97 -12.21 15.02
CA ASP A 21 2.42 -12.24 13.62
C ASP A 21 1.26 -11.89 12.66
N ASP A 22 0.05 -12.37 12.94
CA ASP A 22 -1.16 -12.04 12.19
C ASP A 22 -1.57 -10.57 12.37
N GLU A 23 -1.45 -10.00 13.57
CA GLU A 23 -1.72 -8.58 13.81
C GLU A 23 -0.76 -7.68 13.05
N LYS A 24 0.55 -7.97 13.05
CA LYS A 24 1.55 -7.24 12.27
C LYS A 24 1.29 -7.34 10.78
N ARG A 25 0.96 -8.53 10.30
CA ARG A 25 0.60 -8.76 8.91
C ARG A 25 -0.62 -7.93 8.52
N MET A 26 -1.65 -7.90 9.36
CA MET A 26 -2.84 -7.10 9.11
C MET A 26 -2.55 -5.60 9.11
N GLN A 27 -1.66 -5.11 9.96
CA GLN A 27 -1.23 -3.70 9.93
C GLN A 27 -0.54 -3.35 8.60
N VAL A 28 0.30 -4.23 8.07
CA VAL A 28 0.94 -4.06 6.75
C VAL A 28 -0.12 -4.04 5.64
N VAL A 29 -1.04 -4.99 5.65
CA VAL A 29 -2.15 -5.07 4.69
C VAL A 29 -2.97 -3.77 4.69
N MET A 30 -3.41 -3.32 5.86
CA MET A 30 -4.20 -2.09 5.98
C MET A 30 -3.41 -0.85 5.57
N GLY A 31 -2.12 -0.78 5.91
CA GLY A 31 -1.23 0.29 5.48
C GLY A 31 -1.13 0.40 3.96
N ILE A 32 -1.00 -0.72 3.27
CA ILE A 32 -0.95 -0.78 1.80
C ILE A 32 -2.29 -0.34 1.18
N ILE A 33 -3.42 -0.82 1.71
CA ILE A 33 -4.76 -0.43 1.24
C ILE A 33 -4.97 1.07 1.37
N MET A 34 -4.64 1.63 2.54
CA MET A 34 -4.79 3.07 2.80
C MET A 34 -3.89 3.92 1.89
N ALA A 35 -2.64 3.50 1.69
CA ALA A 35 -1.70 4.20 0.82
C ALA A 35 -2.21 4.25 -0.63
N GLY A 36 -2.68 3.12 -1.17
CA GLY A 36 -3.28 3.07 -2.51
C GLY A 36 -4.52 3.94 -2.65
N GLY A 37 -5.40 3.94 -1.64
CA GLY A 37 -6.59 4.78 -1.59
C GLY A 37 -6.27 6.27 -1.53
N ASN A 38 -5.36 6.68 -0.66
CA ASN A 38 -4.91 8.06 -0.52
C ASN A 38 -4.24 8.58 -1.81
N ALA A 39 -3.38 7.77 -2.42
CA ALA A 39 -2.73 8.12 -3.67
C ALA A 39 -3.75 8.39 -4.79
N LYS A 40 -4.76 7.55 -4.93
CA LYS A 40 -5.85 7.76 -5.90
C LYS A 40 -6.63 9.03 -5.62
N ALA A 41 -6.94 9.31 -4.34
CA ALA A 41 -7.66 10.53 -3.96
C ALA A 41 -6.87 11.78 -4.36
N HIS A 42 -5.59 11.87 -4.01
CA HIS A 42 -4.73 12.99 -4.41
C HIS A 42 -4.57 13.10 -5.93
N ALA A 43 -4.48 11.99 -6.63
CA ALA A 43 -4.40 11.99 -8.10
C ALA A 43 -5.68 12.53 -8.75
N VAL A 44 -6.87 12.21 -8.21
CA VAL A 44 -8.15 12.80 -8.66
C VAL A 44 -8.20 14.30 -8.39
N GLU A 45 -7.72 14.74 -7.22
CA GLU A 45 -7.60 16.16 -6.89
C GLU A 45 -6.68 16.91 -7.87
N ALA A 46 -5.56 16.28 -8.25
CA ALA A 46 -4.62 16.82 -9.24
C ALA A 46 -5.29 17.02 -10.60
N ILE A 47 -6.00 16.02 -11.10
CA ILE A 47 -6.77 16.12 -12.35
C ILE A 47 -7.83 17.22 -12.26
N THR A 48 -8.51 17.31 -11.12
CA THR A 48 -9.54 18.33 -10.88
C THR A 48 -8.96 19.76 -10.89
N ALA A 49 -7.79 19.95 -10.29
CA ALA A 49 -7.07 21.23 -10.34
C ALA A 49 -6.64 21.59 -11.77
N ALA A 50 -6.08 20.63 -12.51
CA ALA A 50 -5.67 20.81 -13.90
C ALA A 50 -6.84 21.22 -14.82
N LYS A 51 -8.02 20.62 -14.62
CA LYS A 51 -9.26 21.01 -15.35
C LYS A 51 -9.64 22.49 -15.16
N LYS A 52 -9.27 23.08 -14.02
CA LYS A 52 -9.51 24.49 -13.71
C LYS A 52 -8.37 25.42 -14.12
N GLY A 53 -7.29 24.86 -14.72
CA GLY A 53 -6.09 25.62 -15.07
C GLY A 53 -5.16 25.89 -13.89
N ASP A 54 -5.42 25.32 -12.70
CA ASP A 54 -4.55 25.46 -11.52
C ASP A 54 -3.48 24.37 -11.53
N PHE A 55 -2.45 24.59 -12.34
CA PHE A 55 -1.38 23.61 -12.51
C PHE A 55 -0.43 23.54 -11.31
N THR A 56 -0.30 24.64 -10.55
CA THR A 56 0.49 24.63 -9.31
C THR A 56 -0.13 23.69 -8.26
N GLU A 57 -1.43 23.76 -8.05
CA GLU A 57 -2.13 22.84 -7.17
C GLU A 57 -2.15 21.41 -7.74
N ALA A 58 -2.27 21.24 -9.06
CA ALA A 58 -2.21 19.93 -9.69
C ALA A 58 -0.88 19.24 -9.43
N GLU A 59 0.24 19.93 -9.61
CA GLU A 59 1.59 19.38 -9.35
C GLU A 59 1.78 19.04 -7.87
N LYS A 60 1.34 19.90 -6.96
CA LYS A 60 1.37 19.63 -5.54
C LYS A 60 0.60 18.36 -5.19
N LYS A 61 -0.59 18.18 -5.75
CA LYS A 61 -1.42 16.99 -5.53
C LYS A 61 -0.80 15.72 -6.12
N LEU A 62 -0.11 15.80 -7.24
CA LEU A 62 0.66 14.67 -7.77
C LEU A 62 1.81 14.27 -6.85
N GLU A 63 2.49 15.25 -6.24
CA GLU A 63 3.54 14.97 -5.26
C GLU A 63 2.96 14.30 -4.00
N GLU A 64 1.84 14.80 -3.47
CA GLU A 64 1.14 14.18 -2.35
C GLU A 64 0.72 12.72 -2.68
N ALA A 65 0.27 12.46 -3.91
CA ALA A 65 -0.06 11.11 -4.38
C ALA A 65 1.18 10.19 -4.43
N ASN A 66 2.31 10.69 -4.90
CA ASN A 66 3.57 9.94 -4.92
C ASN A 66 4.03 9.61 -3.50
N GLN A 67 4.00 10.57 -2.58
CA GLN A 67 4.38 10.37 -1.18
C GLN A 67 3.52 9.31 -0.50
N ALA A 68 2.21 9.28 -0.78
CA ALA A 68 1.31 8.28 -0.23
C ALA A 68 1.67 6.83 -0.65
N ILE A 69 2.33 6.66 -1.79
CA ILE A 69 2.69 5.33 -2.34
C ILE A 69 4.06 4.84 -1.86
N VAL A 70 5.01 5.74 -1.65
CA VAL A 70 6.44 5.38 -1.46
C VAL A 70 6.65 4.31 -0.41
N ASP A 71 6.13 4.48 0.80
CA ASP A 71 6.33 3.53 1.89
C ASP A 71 5.67 2.18 1.62
N ALA A 72 4.47 2.19 1.05
CA ALA A 72 3.77 0.96 0.68
C ALA A 72 4.49 0.20 -0.45
N HIS A 73 5.03 0.91 -1.43
CA HIS A 73 5.82 0.31 -2.51
C HIS A 73 7.14 -0.27 -1.99
N ASN A 74 7.81 0.42 -1.08
CA ASN A 74 9.01 -0.10 -0.42
C ASN A 74 8.69 -1.38 0.38
N THR A 75 7.61 -1.38 1.15
CA THR A 75 7.13 -2.56 1.88
C THR A 75 6.84 -3.73 0.93
N GLN A 76 6.18 -3.48 -0.19
CA GLN A 76 5.94 -4.51 -1.22
C GLN A 76 7.27 -5.06 -1.77
N THR A 77 8.24 -4.20 -2.05
CA THR A 77 9.55 -4.60 -2.56
C THR A 77 10.29 -5.49 -1.55
N GLU A 78 10.23 -5.17 -0.26
CA GLU A 78 10.79 -6.01 0.81
C GLU A 78 10.11 -7.38 0.86
N MET A 79 8.79 -7.43 0.74
CA MET A 79 8.01 -8.68 0.70
C MET A 79 8.40 -9.54 -0.52
N LEU A 80 8.53 -8.94 -1.71
CA LEU A 80 8.96 -9.65 -2.91
C LEU A 80 10.41 -10.16 -2.80
N THR A 81 11.28 -9.39 -2.16
CA THR A 81 12.66 -9.79 -1.90
C THR A 81 12.73 -10.98 -0.94
N ALA A 82 11.90 -10.98 0.11
CA ALA A 82 11.78 -12.11 1.04
C ALA A 82 11.22 -13.35 0.33
N GLU A 83 10.19 -13.18 -0.49
CA GLU A 83 9.61 -14.27 -1.32
C GLU A 83 10.66 -14.91 -2.22
N ALA A 84 11.51 -14.10 -2.88
CA ALA A 84 12.60 -14.60 -3.73
C ALA A 84 13.66 -15.41 -2.95
N ARG A 85 13.80 -15.18 -1.64
CA ARG A 85 14.68 -15.97 -0.75
C ARG A 85 14.01 -17.21 -0.19
N GLY A 86 12.74 -17.48 -0.53
CA GLY A 86 11.96 -18.60 -0.01
C GLY A 86 11.25 -18.31 1.33
N GLU A 87 11.24 -17.06 1.77
CA GLU A 87 10.50 -16.59 2.94
C GLU A 87 9.09 -16.17 2.50
N HIS A 88 8.18 -17.15 2.40
CA HIS A 88 6.87 -16.94 1.79
C HIS A 88 5.92 -16.16 2.69
N THR A 89 5.27 -15.13 2.14
CA THR A 89 4.18 -14.43 2.79
C THR A 89 2.86 -15.20 2.60
N PRO A 90 2.07 -15.42 3.66
CA PRO A 90 0.74 -16.00 3.52
C PRO A 90 -0.14 -15.17 2.60
N ILE A 91 -0.77 -15.83 1.62
CA ILE A 91 -1.67 -15.19 0.65
C ILE A 91 -3.10 -15.50 1.04
N ASP A 92 -3.86 -14.45 1.33
CA ASP A 92 -5.30 -14.49 1.57
C ASP A 92 -5.99 -13.35 0.80
N LEU A 93 -7.30 -13.27 0.90
CA LEU A 93 -8.07 -12.23 0.21
C LEU A 93 -7.65 -10.81 0.62
N TYR A 94 -7.27 -10.59 1.87
CA TYR A 94 -6.82 -9.29 2.35
C TYR A 94 -5.50 -8.89 1.71
N MET A 95 -4.56 -9.82 1.60
CA MET A 95 -3.28 -9.56 0.94
C MET A 95 -3.45 -9.29 -0.55
N VAL A 96 -4.27 -10.07 -1.25
CA VAL A 96 -4.61 -9.84 -2.66
C VAL A 96 -5.23 -8.46 -2.85
N HIS A 97 -6.20 -8.09 -2.02
CA HIS A 97 -6.87 -6.80 -2.07
C HIS A 97 -5.88 -5.62 -1.82
N ALA A 98 -4.95 -5.78 -0.88
CA ALA A 98 -3.91 -4.79 -0.61
C ALA A 98 -2.99 -4.60 -1.83
N GLN A 99 -2.53 -5.68 -2.45
CA GLN A 99 -1.69 -5.62 -3.65
C GLN A 99 -2.45 -4.96 -4.81
N ASP A 100 -3.71 -5.29 -5.02
CA ASP A 100 -4.57 -4.65 -6.04
C ASP A 100 -4.70 -3.15 -5.80
N HIS A 101 -4.93 -2.72 -4.57
CA HIS A 101 -4.98 -1.30 -4.21
C HIS A 101 -3.68 -0.57 -4.52
N LEU A 102 -2.54 -1.14 -4.18
CA LEU A 102 -1.23 -0.54 -4.44
C LEU A 102 -0.94 -0.45 -5.93
N MET A 103 -1.04 -1.57 -6.65
CA MET A 103 -0.69 -1.64 -8.08
C MET A 103 -1.62 -0.77 -8.93
N THR A 104 -2.92 -0.79 -8.67
CA THR A 104 -3.86 0.10 -9.36
C THR A 104 -3.68 1.55 -8.95
N GLY A 105 -3.29 1.82 -7.70
CA GLY A 105 -2.95 3.16 -7.21
C GLY A 105 -1.75 3.76 -7.96
N ILE A 106 -0.66 3.01 -8.09
CA ILE A 106 0.53 3.41 -8.84
C ILE A 106 0.17 3.73 -10.30
N THR A 107 -0.52 2.81 -10.95
CA THR A 107 -0.95 3.00 -12.35
C THR A 107 -1.84 4.23 -12.51
N PHE A 108 -2.75 4.45 -11.56
CA PHE A 108 -3.64 5.62 -11.61
C PHE A 108 -2.88 6.93 -11.43
N VAL A 109 -1.90 6.99 -10.53
CA VAL A 109 -1.05 8.18 -10.34
C VAL A 109 -0.22 8.48 -11.57
N ASP A 110 0.36 7.46 -12.19
CA ASP A 110 1.13 7.64 -13.43
C ASP A 110 0.23 8.17 -14.57
N LEU A 111 -0.97 7.62 -14.72
CA LEU A 111 -1.94 8.11 -15.70
C LEU A 111 -2.41 9.53 -15.38
N ALA A 112 -2.58 9.87 -14.11
CA ALA A 112 -2.98 11.22 -13.71
C ALA A 112 -1.95 12.28 -14.11
N LYS A 113 -0.65 11.96 -14.02
CA LYS A 113 0.43 12.83 -14.51
C LYS A 113 0.26 13.15 -16.00
N GLU A 114 0.02 12.13 -16.81
CA GLU A 114 -0.21 12.31 -18.25
C GLU A 114 -1.45 13.16 -18.55
N ILE A 115 -2.54 12.95 -17.77
CA ILE A 115 -3.76 13.74 -17.91
C ILE A 115 -3.52 15.20 -17.57
N VAL A 116 -2.76 15.50 -16.50
CA VAL A 116 -2.39 16.87 -16.14
C VAL A 116 -1.59 17.53 -17.27
N GLU A 117 -0.63 16.82 -17.87
CA GLU A 117 0.16 17.33 -19.01
C GLU A 117 -0.72 17.59 -20.25
N VAL A 118 -1.74 16.77 -20.49
CA VAL A 118 -2.71 17.00 -21.58
C VAL A 118 -3.47 18.30 -21.31
N TYR A 119 -3.94 18.54 -20.08
CA TYR A 119 -4.64 19.79 -19.75
C TYR A 119 -3.76 21.02 -19.87
N LYS A 120 -2.47 20.95 -19.51
CA LYS A 120 -1.52 22.05 -19.77
C LYS A 120 -1.48 22.44 -21.25
N LYS A 121 -1.43 21.44 -22.15
CA LYS A 121 -1.39 21.67 -23.60
C LYS A 121 -2.70 22.16 -24.22
N ILE A 122 -3.84 21.89 -23.56
CA ILE A 122 -5.16 22.32 -24.07
C ILE A 122 -5.47 23.75 -23.63
N ILE A 123 -5.02 24.16 -22.46
CA ILE A 123 -5.38 25.45 -21.84
C ILE A 123 -4.38 26.56 -22.23
N ASP A 124 -3.15 26.21 -22.63
CA ASP A 124 -2.17 27.13 -23.26
C ASP A 124 -2.64 27.52 -24.69
#